data_9736f760bcd69ae06dfc28bb89a70032
#
_entry.id   9736f760bcd69ae06dfc28bb89a70032
#
_cell.length_a   1.000
_cell.length_b   1.000
_cell.length_c   1.000
_cell.angle_alpha   90.00
_cell.angle_beta   90.00
_cell.angle_gamma   90.00
#
_symmetry.space_group_name_H-M   'P 1'
#
loop_
_entity.id
_entity.type
_entity.pdbx_description
1 polymer ?
#
loop_
_entity_poly.entity_id
_entity_poly.type
_entity_poly.pdbx_seq_one_letter_code
_entity_poly.pdbx_strand_id
1 'polypeptide(L)'
;MRVGFIPLTDCAPLAIAAAKGFDQKYGITLVASKEASWAAVRDKLVAGELDAAHILYGLLYGLELGIASKPQAMANLMTLNRNGQAITLSSELQEKGVTDLGGLKRLIDRSAPGSYTFAHTFPTGTHAMWLYYWLASAGIDPFNDVRTVVVPPPQMVMNMRIGNMSGFCVGEPWNARAINDRIGFTAATSQDIWPEHPEKVLGTRRDWVERNPNTARALVAALMEAQRWIAASPENTRETARLLARRGWLNTKEQYLTGRMLGEYDNGLGRRWQDAHPMRFWAGGEVSFPWLSDGMWFLTQFRRWGLLKQAPDYLAVASRINRIDVWQAAAQAVGGISAPAVRMRSSTLMDGTVWNGSDPEGYARHFSIQRKGA
;
A
#
# COMPACT_ATOMS: atom_id res chain seq x y z
N MET A 1 12.81 -0.62 -20.42
CA MET A 1 11.39 -0.69 -20.04
C MET A 1 11.05 0.43 -19.05
N ARG A 2 9.85 1.00 -19.14
CA ARG A 2 9.42 2.12 -18.30
C ARG A 2 8.53 1.64 -17.16
N VAL A 3 8.94 1.91 -15.92
CA VAL A 3 8.20 1.50 -14.71
C VAL A 3 7.77 2.74 -13.93
N GLY A 4 6.46 2.94 -13.79
CA GLY A 4 5.88 4.06 -13.06
C GLY A 4 6.01 3.91 -11.55
N PHE A 5 6.16 5.02 -10.84
CA PHE A 5 6.13 5.03 -9.38
C PHE A 5 5.64 6.37 -8.81
N ILE A 6 5.10 6.32 -7.62
CA ILE A 6 4.80 7.48 -6.79
C ILE A 6 5.93 7.67 -5.77
N PRO A 7 6.31 8.93 -5.42
CA PRO A 7 7.38 9.19 -4.44
C PRO A 7 6.97 8.80 -3.02
N LEU A 8 7.06 7.52 -2.74
CA LEU A 8 6.82 6.84 -1.47
C LEU A 8 8.01 5.93 -1.15
N THR A 9 8.28 5.71 0.13
CA THR A 9 9.42 4.88 0.58
C THR A 9 9.38 3.46 0.01
N ASP A 10 8.19 2.94 -0.22
CA ASP A 10 7.96 1.60 -0.75
C ASP A 10 8.30 1.41 -2.25
N CYS A 11 8.70 2.48 -2.96
CA CYS A 11 9.33 2.34 -4.27
C CYS A 11 10.82 1.91 -4.20
N ALA A 12 11.35 1.68 -3.00
CA ALA A 12 12.75 1.33 -2.74
C ALA A 12 13.29 0.19 -3.62
N PRO A 13 12.57 -0.93 -3.85
CA PRO A 13 13.07 -1.99 -4.73
C PRO A 13 13.40 -1.53 -6.15
N LEU A 14 12.60 -0.61 -6.72
CA LEU A 14 12.86 -0.02 -8.03
C LEU A 14 14.14 0.81 -8.04
N ALA A 15 14.30 1.64 -6.99
CA ALA A 15 15.47 2.51 -6.85
C ALA A 15 16.76 1.72 -6.72
N ILE A 16 16.74 0.68 -5.89
CA ILE A 16 17.91 -0.18 -5.65
C ILE A 16 18.22 -1.05 -6.87
N ALA A 17 17.21 -1.60 -7.54
CA ALA A 17 17.44 -2.40 -8.74
C ALA A 17 18.18 -1.61 -9.81
N ALA A 18 17.77 -0.37 -10.08
CA ALA A 18 18.45 0.51 -11.03
C ALA A 18 19.83 0.96 -10.52
N ALA A 19 19.96 1.35 -9.24
CA ALA A 19 21.22 1.90 -8.71
C ALA A 19 22.32 0.84 -8.55
N LYS A 20 21.96 -0.41 -8.29
CA LYS A 20 22.90 -1.53 -8.10
C LYS A 20 23.10 -2.38 -9.36
N GLY A 21 22.44 -2.04 -10.47
CA GLY A 21 22.55 -2.77 -11.74
C GLY A 21 21.92 -4.15 -11.72
N PHE A 22 20.97 -4.41 -10.79
CA PHE A 22 20.26 -5.71 -10.77
C PHE A 22 19.38 -5.89 -12.00
N ASP A 23 18.85 -4.82 -12.58
CA ASP A 23 18.14 -4.83 -13.84
C ASP A 23 19.07 -5.28 -14.99
N GLN A 24 20.27 -4.72 -15.08
CA GLN A 24 21.26 -5.08 -16.11
C GLN A 24 21.74 -6.52 -15.98
N LYS A 25 21.87 -7.03 -14.73
CA LYS A 25 22.19 -8.44 -14.47
C LYS A 25 21.23 -9.40 -15.15
N TYR A 26 19.96 -9.04 -15.28
CA TYR A 26 18.93 -9.84 -15.95
C TYR A 26 18.63 -9.39 -17.39
N GLY A 27 19.53 -8.58 -17.99
CA GLY A 27 19.45 -8.18 -19.39
C GLY A 27 18.36 -7.18 -19.71
N ILE A 28 17.90 -6.40 -18.74
CA ILE A 28 16.94 -5.31 -18.95
C ILE A 28 17.53 -3.98 -18.48
N THR A 29 16.95 -2.87 -18.96
CA THR A 29 17.23 -1.53 -18.46
C THR A 29 15.95 -0.94 -17.89
N LEU A 30 15.91 -0.68 -16.58
CA LEU A 30 14.79 -0.09 -15.87
C LEU A 30 14.87 1.43 -15.96
N VAL A 31 13.83 2.04 -16.54
CA VAL A 31 13.65 3.49 -16.57
C VAL A 31 12.50 3.85 -15.62
N ALA A 32 12.83 4.35 -14.45
CA ALA A 32 11.86 4.76 -13.45
C ALA A 32 11.14 6.06 -13.89
N SER A 33 9.82 6.03 -13.96
CA SER A 33 8.97 7.17 -14.32
C SER A 33 8.21 7.66 -13.09
N LYS A 34 8.62 8.83 -12.58
CA LYS A 34 7.98 9.45 -11.41
C LYS A 34 6.65 10.08 -11.80
N GLU A 35 5.59 9.64 -11.17
CA GLU A 35 4.23 10.09 -11.47
C GLU A 35 3.67 11.00 -10.36
N ALA A 36 2.75 11.89 -10.75
CA ALA A 36 2.19 12.90 -9.84
C ALA A 36 1.05 12.36 -8.98
N SER A 37 0.35 11.31 -9.43
CA SER A 37 -0.83 10.75 -8.76
C SER A 37 -1.08 9.30 -9.18
N TRP A 38 -1.87 8.57 -8.37
CA TRP A 38 -2.30 7.22 -8.73
C TRP A 38 -3.20 7.19 -9.96
N ALA A 39 -3.95 8.27 -10.24
CA ALA A 39 -4.70 8.41 -11.48
C ALA A 39 -3.76 8.47 -12.70
N ALA A 40 -2.66 9.23 -12.61
CA ALA A 40 -1.66 9.27 -13.66
C ALA A 40 -0.98 7.92 -13.90
N VAL A 41 -0.64 7.19 -12.82
CA VAL A 41 -0.12 5.81 -12.92
C VAL A 41 -1.11 4.90 -13.65
N ARG A 42 -2.38 4.92 -13.22
CA ARG A 42 -3.47 4.16 -13.85
C ARG A 42 -3.57 4.45 -15.34
N ASP A 43 -3.73 5.72 -15.69
CA ASP A 43 -4.02 6.13 -17.07
C ASP A 43 -2.86 5.78 -18.01
N LYS A 44 -1.63 6.05 -17.60
CA LYS A 44 -0.44 5.73 -18.37
C LYS A 44 -0.20 4.21 -18.49
N LEU A 45 -0.49 3.45 -17.43
CA LEU A 45 -0.37 1.99 -17.47
C LEU A 45 -1.40 1.39 -18.45
N VAL A 46 -2.65 1.84 -18.39
CA VAL A 46 -3.73 1.42 -19.30
C VAL A 46 -3.44 1.83 -20.74
N ALA A 47 -2.92 3.04 -20.96
CA ALA A 47 -2.55 3.53 -22.29
C ALA A 47 -1.30 2.85 -22.87
N GLY A 48 -0.52 2.12 -22.06
CA GLY A 48 0.73 1.48 -22.49
C GLY A 48 1.94 2.41 -22.54
N GLU A 49 1.83 3.59 -21.96
CA GLU A 49 2.96 4.51 -21.79
C GLU A 49 3.92 4.02 -20.69
N LEU A 50 3.42 3.20 -19.77
CA LEU A 50 4.18 2.45 -18.77
C LEU A 50 4.07 0.97 -19.09
N ASP A 51 5.20 0.26 -19.03
CA ASP A 51 5.25 -1.20 -19.14
C ASP A 51 4.75 -1.88 -17.88
N ALA A 52 5.14 -1.36 -16.72
CA ALA A 52 4.73 -1.80 -15.40
C ALA A 52 4.69 -0.62 -14.42
N ALA A 53 4.18 -0.83 -13.23
CA ALA A 53 4.16 0.19 -12.18
C ALA A 53 4.28 -0.41 -10.78
N HIS A 54 4.97 0.32 -9.88
CA HIS A 54 4.75 0.28 -8.46
C HIS A 54 3.36 0.86 -8.23
N ILE A 55 2.39 0.02 -7.82
CA ILE A 55 0.98 0.38 -7.79
C ILE A 55 0.30 -0.12 -6.51
N LEU A 56 -0.78 0.55 -6.10
CA LEU A 56 -1.63 0.12 -4.99
C LEU A 56 -2.28 -1.23 -5.29
N TYR A 57 -2.22 -2.17 -4.36
CA TYR A 57 -2.79 -3.50 -4.52
C TYR A 57 -4.25 -3.44 -4.97
N GLY A 58 -5.09 -2.73 -4.22
CA GLY A 58 -6.50 -2.63 -4.53
C GLY A 58 -6.81 -1.85 -5.82
N LEU A 59 -5.98 -0.86 -6.21
CA LEU A 59 -6.16 -0.16 -7.49
C LEU A 59 -6.01 -1.13 -8.67
N LEU A 60 -5.03 -2.02 -8.61
CA LEU A 60 -4.84 -3.03 -9.66
C LEU A 60 -6.07 -3.94 -9.81
N TYR A 61 -6.63 -4.40 -8.70
CA TYR A 61 -7.85 -5.20 -8.67
C TYR A 61 -9.09 -4.41 -9.13
N GLY A 62 -9.17 -3.14 -8.75
CA GLY A 62 -10.23 -2.23 -9.20
C GLY A 62 -10.23 -2.06 -10.72
N LEU A 63 -9.06 -1.96 -11.35
CA LEU A 63 -8.92 -1.90 -12.80
C LEU A 63 -9.41 -3.19 -13.48
N GLU A 64 -9.01 -4.36 -12.99
CA GLU A 64 -9.47 -5.66 -13.53
C GLU A 64 -11.00 -5.76 -13.53
N LEU A 65 -11.64 -5.26 -12.46
CA LEU A 65 -13.08 -5.35 -12.27
C LEU A 65 -13.88 -4.16 -12.84
N GLY A 66 -13.20 -3.17 -13.38
CA GLY A 66 -13.86 -1.99 -13.94
C GLY A 66 -14.51 -1.08 -12.88
N ILE A 67 -13.99 -1.06 -11.65
CA ILE A 67 -14.49 -0.16 -10.61
C ILE A 67 -14.10 1.27 -10.96
N ALA A 68 -15.12 2.12 -11.19
CA ALA A 68 -14.96 3.52 -11.63
C ALA A 68 -14.16 3.71 -12.93
N SER A 69 -14.03 2.67 -13.73
CA SER A 69 -13.36 2.71 -15.06
C SER A 69 -13.89 1.59 -15.94
N LYS A 70 -13.45 1.54 -17.21
CA LYS A 70 -13.65 0.34 -18.03
C LYS A 70 -12.76 -0.79 -17.49
N PRO A 71 -13.24 -2.05 -17.47
CA PRO A 71 -12.41 -3.21 -17.09
C PRO A 71 -11.16 -3.30 -17.97
N GLN A 72 -10.02 -3.54 -17.33
CA GLN A 72 -8.74 -3.75 -17.99
C GLN A 72 -8.08 -5.00 -17.43
N ALA A 73 -7.72 -5.93 -18.27
CA ALA A 73 -7.04 -7.16 -17.86
C ALA A 73 -5.65 -6.84 -17.26
N MET A 74 -5.50 -7.09 -15.96
CA MET A 74 -4.32 -6.73 -15.19
C MET A 74 -3.57 -7.97 -14.69
N ALA A 75 -2.30 -7.77 -14.32
CA ALA A 75 -1.43 -8.76 -13.72
C ALA A 75 -0.67 -8.18 -12.54
N ASN A 76 -0.68 -8.87 -11.41
CA ASN A 76 0.20 -8.66 -10.27
C ASN A 76 1.36 -9.65 -10.38
N LEU A 77 2.57 -9.13 -10.59
CA LEU A 77 3.75 -9.96 -10.76
C LEU A 77 4.44 -10.32 -9.44
N MET A 78 4.37 -9.43 -8.46
CA MET A 78 4.91 -9.61 -7.11
C MET A 78 4.42 -8.54 -6.14
N THR A 79 4.49 -8.82 -4.84
CA THR A 79 4.34 -7.80 -3.80
C THR A 79 5.68 -7.11 -3.55
N LEU A 80 5.69 -5.78 -3.48
CA LEU A 80 6.91 -4.98 -3.34
C LEU A 80 7.33 -4.76 -1.88
N ASN A 81 6.35 -4.67 -0.97
CA ASN A 81 6.60 -4.52 0.47
C ASN A 81 5.41 -4.95 1.30
N ARG A 82 5.66 -5.17 2.58
CA ARG A 82 4.65 -5.26 3.63
C ARG A 82 4.74 -4.07 4.57
N ASN A 83 3.63 -3.68 5.20
CA ASN A 83 3.55 -2.60 6.18
C ASN A 83 4.01 -1.22 5.68
N GLY A 84 4.27 -0.27 6.59
CA GLY A 84 4.91 1.00 6.27
C GLY A 84 3.96 2.11 5.84
N GLN A 85 2.69 2.04 6.21
CA GLN A 85 1.71 3.11 6.06
C GLN A 85 1.29 3.59 7.46
N ALA A 86 0.61 4.72 7.53
CA ALA A 86 0.04 5.17 8.80
C ALA A 86 -1.19 6.06 8.59
N ILE A 87 -1.97 6.19 9.66
CA ILE A 87 -3.03 7.18 9.81
C ILE A 87 -2.50 8.29 10.69
N THR A 88 -2.38 9.47 10.12
CA THR A 88 -1.93 10.69 10.79
C THR A 88 -3.11 11.63 10.97
N LEU A 89 -3.31 12.10 12.19
CA LEU A 89 -4.31 13.11 12.57
C LEU A 89 -3.63 14.46 12.76
N SER A 90 -4.36 15.55 12.54
CA SER A 90 -3.85 16.90 12.66
C SER A 90 -3.59 17.32 14.13
N SER A 91 -2.66 18.24 14.35
CA SER A 91 -2.43 18.86 15.66
C SER A 91 -3.68 19.59 16.17
N GLU A 92 -4.55 20.11 15.29
CA GLU A 92 -5.84 20.68 15.68
C GLU A 92 -6.75 19.66 16.40
N LEU A 93 -6.74 18.40 15.96
CA LEU A 93 -7.47 17.33 16.66
C LEU A 93 -6.85 17.03 18.03
N GLN A 94 -5.53 17.09 18.15
CA GLN A 94 -4.84 16.96 19.45
C GLN A 94 -5.24 18.09 20.43
N GLU A 95 -5.33 19.33 19.94
CA GLU A 95 -5.79 20.47 20.73
C GLU A 95 -7.24 20.29 21.23
N LYS A 96 -8.06 19.55 20.48
CA LYS A 96 -9.42 19.13 20.87
C LYS A 96 -9.45 17.89 21.79
N GLY A 97 -8.30 17.41 22.25
CA GLY A 97 -8.17 16.27 23.16
C GLY A 97 -8.19 14.90 22.50
N VAL A 98 -8.01 14.84 21.18
CA VAL A 98 -7.92 13.57 20.44
C VAL A 98 -6.47 13.10 20.39
N THR A 99 -6.18 11.95 20.99
CA THR A 99 -4.86 11.31 20.98
C THR A 99 -4.90 9.89 20.41
N ASP A 100 -6.10 9.33 20.26
CA ASP A 100 -6.35 7.96 19.79
C ASP A 100 -7.70 7.85 19.08
N LEU A 101 -8.02 6.63 18.62
CA LEU A 101 -9.27 6.34 17.91
C LEU A 101 -10.51 6.52 18.79
N GLY A 102 -10.42 6.19 20.08
CA GLY A 102 -11.51 6.40 21.05
C GLY A 102 -11.81 7.88 21.28
N GLY A 103 -10.77 8.69 21.39
CA GLY A 103 -10.90 10.15 21.45
C GLY A 103 -11.52 10.75 20.19
N LEU A 104 -11.11 10.24 19.02
CA LEU A 104 -11.71 10.62 17.75
C LEU A 104 -13.20 10.26 17.68
N LYS A 105 -13.58 9.06 18.10
CA LYS A 105 -14.98 8.63 18.15
C LYS A 105 -15.82 9.56 19.01
N ARG A 106 -15.38 9.84 20.24
CA ARG A 106 -16.10 10.76 21.15
C ARG A 106 -16.27 12.16 20.57
N LEU A 107 -15.29 12.66 19.82
CA LEU A 107 -15.37 13.95 19.15
C LEU A 107 -16.39 13.93 18.01
N ILE A 108 -16.35 12.90 17.17
CA ILE A 108 -17.27 12.74 16.02
C ILE A 108 -18.71 12.62 16.50
N ASP A 109 -18.98 11.84 17.57
CA ASP A 109 -20.34 11.63 18.13
C ASP A 109 -21.00 12.93 18.62
N ARG A 110 -20.21 13.93 18.96
CA ARG A 110 -20.70 15.24 19.44
C ARG A 110 -20.74 16.30 18.32
N SER A 111 -20.36 15.92 17.12
CA SER A 111 -20.22 16.83 15.98
C SER A 111 -21.29 16.54 14.92
N ALA A 112 -21.64 17.52 14.12
CA ALA A 112 -22.49 17.29 12.98
C ALA A 112 -21.80 16.34 11.98
N PRO A 113 -22.53 15.41 11.31
CA PRO A 113 -21.97 14.54 10.30
C PRO A 113 -21.18 15.31 9.24
N GLY A 114 -20.04 14.80 8.85
CA GLY A 114 -19.16 15.43 7.86
C GLY A 114 -18.38 16.66 8.33
N SER A 115 -18.35 16.95 9.63
CA SER A 115 -17.54 18.06 10.20
C SER A 115 -16.04 17.83 10.04
N TYR A 116 -15.60 16.58 9.98
CA TYR A 116 -14.20 16.21 9.86
C TYR A 116 -13.93 15.55 8.52
N THR A 117 -12.81 15.92 7.89
CA THR A 117 -12.41 15.43 6.58
C THR A 117 -11.15 14.58 6.70
N PHE A 118 -11.17 13.38 6.15
CA PHE A 118 -10.02 12.48 6.10
C PHE A 118 -9.63 12.19 4.66
N ALA A 119 -8.32 12.22 4.39
CA ALA A 119 -7.83 11.97 3.04
C ALA A 119 -7.25 10.56 2.90
N HIS A 120 -7.44 9.99 1.74
CA HIS A 120 -6.75 8.81 1.25
C HIS A 120 -6.26 9.07 -0.19
N THR A 121 -5.54 8.12 -0.78
CA THR A 121 -4.83 8.41 -2.03
C THR A 121 -5.55 7.95 -3.28
N PHE A 122 -6.47 6.99 -3.17
CA PHE A 122 -7.30 6.48 -4.27
C PHE A 122 -8.48 5.64 -3.73
N PRO A 123 -9.69 5.68 -4.33
CA PRO A 123 -10.89 5.05 -3.77
C PRO A 123 -10.79 3.52 -3.60
N THR A 124 -10.17 2.80 -4.54
CA THR A 124 -9.92 1.36 -4.46
C THR A 124 -8.55 1.02 -3.86
N GLY A 125 -7.77 2.03 -3.44
CA GLY A 125 -6.41 1.85 -2.95
C GLY A 125 -6.34 1.31 -1.53
N THR A 126 -5.18 0.78 -1.16
CA THR A 126 -4.88 0.27 0.18
C THR A 126 -5.16 1.30 1.27
N HIS A 127 -4.75 2.55 1.08
CA HIS A 127 -4.94 3.63 2.07
C HIS A 127 -6.41 3.94 2.38
N ALA A 128 -7.31 3.84 1.38
CA ALA A 128 -8.74 3.95 1.62
C ALA A 128 -9.25 2.78 2.46
N MET A 129 -8.82 1.55 2.14
CA MET A 129 -9.24 0.35 2.87
C MET A 129 -8.75 0.37 4.31
N TRP A 130 -7.50 0.81 4.57
CA TRP A 130 -6.99 0.97 5.94
C TRP A 130 -7.75 2.03 6.72
N LEU A 131 -7.98 3.19 6.12
CA LEU A 131 -8.72 4.29 6.76
C LEU A 131 -10.15 3.88 7.11
N TYR A 132 -10.87 3.27 6.17
CA TYR A 132 -12.25 2.86 6.38
C TYR A 132 -12.35 1.74 7.42
N TYR A 133 -11.43 0.78 7.38
CA TYR A 133 -11.39 -0.31 8.36
C TYR A 133 -11.13 0.24 9.77
N TRP A 134 -10.14 1.12 9.92
CA TRP A 134 -9.77 1.74 11.18
C TRP A 134 -10.92 2.58 11.76
N LEU A 135 -11.55 3.45 10.99
CA LEU A 135 -12.71 4.24 11.43
C LEU A 135 -13.87 3.33 11.86
N ALA A 136 -14.20 2.35 11.03
CA ALA A 136 -15.32 1.42 11.30
C ALA A 136 -15.09 0.53 12.53
N SER A 137 -13.84 0.20 12.88
CA SER A 137 -13.52 -0.59 14.07
C SER A 137 -13.92 0.11 15.38
N ALA A 138 -14.05 1.45 15.36
CA ALA A 138 -14.56 2.24 16.47
C ALA A 138 -16.03 2.65 16.32
N GLY A 139 -16.74 2.11 15.31
CA GLY A 139 -18.11 2.50 15.06
C GLY A 139 -18.29 3.85 14.37
N ILE A 140 -17.28 4.33 13.63
CA ILE A 140 -17.37 5.53 12.78
C ILE A 140 -17.64 5.09 11.35
N ASP A 141 -18.77 5.50 10.79
CA ASP A 141 -19.08 5.24 9.39
C ASP A 141 -18.30 6.19 8.47
N PRO A 142 -17.37 5.68 7.63
CA PRO A 142 -16.53 6.54 6.81
C PRO A 142 -17.26 7.29 5.70
N PHE A 143 -18.54 6.99 5.45
CA PHE A 143 -19.35 7.61 4.41
C PHE A 143 -20.48 8.50 4.95
N ASN A 144 -20.89 8.30 6.22
CA ASN A 144 -21.98 9.04 6.83
C ASN A 144 -21.51 9.99 7.92
N ASP A 145 -20.55 9.59 8.77
CA ASP A 145 -20.13 10.38 9.94
C ASP A 145 -19.04 11.40 9.59
N VAL A 146 -18.20 11.10 8.60
CA VAL A 146 -17.08 11.93 8.19
C VAL A 146 -17.10 12.17 6.67
N ARG A 147 -16.29 13.11 6.20
CA ARG A 147 -16.00 13.27 4.78
C ARG A 147 -14.69 12.57 4.43
N THR A 148 -14.66 11.89 3.29
CA THR A 148 -13.43 11.31 2.76
C THR A 148 -13.10 11.93 1.41
N VAL A 149 -11.82 12.26 1.18
CA VAL A 149 -11.34 12.94 -0.03
C VAL A 149 -10.09 12.25 -0.57
N VAL A 150 -9.88 12.38 -1.86
CA VAL A 150 -8.69 11.85 -2.54
C VAL A 150 -7.65 12.95 -2.67
N VAL A 151 -6.45 12.70 -2.11
CA VAL A 151 -5.31 13.63 -2.21
C VAL A 151 -4.06 12.85 -2.62
N PRO A 152 -3.28 13.32 -3.61
CA PRO A 152 -2.01 12.70 -3.96
C PRO A 152 -1.01 12.72 -2.79
N PRO A 153 -0.21 11.66 -2.59
CA PRO A 153 0.71 11.56 -1.46
C PRO A 153 1.60 12.78 -1.23
N PRO A 154 2.24 13.38 -2.24
CA PRO A 154 3.10 14.55 -2.02
C PRO A 154 2.36 15.81 -1.53
N GLN A 155 1.04 15.85 -1.65
CA GLN A 155 0.21 16.99 -1.26
C GLN A 155 -0.40 16.84 0.15
N MET A 156 -0.33 15.65 0.77
CA MET A 156 -0.98 15.35 2.07
C MET A 156 -0.58 16.33 3.16
N VAL A 157 0.72 16.48 3.39
CA VAL A 157 1.27 17.32 4.47
C VAL A 157 0.87 18.79 4.31
N MET A 158 0.93 19.31 3.08
CA MET A 158 0.55 20.71 2.82
C MET A 158 -0.95 20.93 3.03
N ASN A 159 -1.80 20.03 2.53
CA ASN A 159 -3.25 20.15 2.72
C ASN A 159 -3.65 20.07 4.20
N MET A 160 -3.00 19.22 5.00
CA MET A 160 -3.22 19.21 6.44
C MET A 160 -2.75 20.52 7.11
N ARG A 161 -1.60 21.05 6.73
CA ARG A 161 -1.03 22.29 7.26
C ARG A 161 -1.95 23.50 7.09
N ILE A 162 -2.67 23.58 5.97
CA ILE A 162 -3.61 24.69 5.67
C ILE A 162 -5.05 24.39 6.11
N GLY A 163 -5.27 23.30 6.87
CA GLY A 163 -6.58 22.97 7.45
C GLY A 163 -7.60 22.34 6.50
N ASN A 164 -7.20 21.88 5.32
CA ASN A 164 -8.12 21.27 4.36
C ASN A 164 -8.56 19.84 4.76
N MET A 165 -7.91 19.25 5.77
CA MET A 165 -8.24 17.92 6.28
C MET A 165 -7.83 17.78 7.75
N SER A 166 -8.58 16.94 8.46
CA SER A 166 -8.36 16.59 9.87
C SER A 166 -7.41 15.40 10.05
N GLY A 167 -7.22 14.61 9.02
CA GLY A 167 -6.33 13.44 9.02
C GLY A 167 -6.18 12.83 7.65
N PHE A 168 -5.23 11.90 7.53
CA PHE A 168 -5.01 11.16 6.29
C PHE A 168 -4.43 9.76 6.54
N CYS A 169 -4.65 8.85 5.59
CA CYS A 169 -3.93 7.59 5.48
C CYS A 169 -3.06 7.63 4.21
N VAL A 170 -1.76 7.42 4.37
CA VAL A 170 -0.80 7.47 3.26
C VAL A 170 0.46 6.67 3.60
N GLY A 171 1.25 6.31 2.58
CA GLY A 171 2.57 5.71 2.72
C GLY A 171 3.62 6.68 3.27
N GLU A 172 4.69 6.11 3.84
CA GLU A 172 5.85 6.90 4.23
C GLU A 172 6.56 7.49 2.98
N PRO A 173 7.19 8.66 3.11
CA PRO A 173 7.59 9.36 4.34
C PRO A 173 6.62 10.45 4.82
N TRP A 174 5.42 10.52 4.30
CA TRP A 174 4.55 11.67 4.52
C TRP A 174 4.02 11.75 5.95
N ASN A 175 3.84 10.61 6.64
CA ASN A 175 3.50 10.57 8.06
C ASN A 175 4.67 11.06 8.93
N ALA A 176 5.87 10.53 8.71
CA ALA A 176 7.07 10.99 9.42
C ALA A 176 7.31 12.49 9.21
N ARG A 177 7.05 13.00 7.99
CA ARG A 177 7.16 14.42 7.70
C ARG A 177 6.16 15.26 8.47
N ALA A 178 4.90 14.83 8.55
CA ALA A 178 3.87 15.57 9.33
C ALA A 178 4.25 15.70 10.81
N ILE A 179 4.81 14.62 11.38
CA ILE A 179 5.30 14.63 12.78
C ILE A 179 6.50 15.55 12.94
N ASN A 180 7.51 15.44 12.08
CA ASN A 180 8.69 16.29 12.12
C ASN A 180 8.35 17.78 11.90
N ASP A 181 7.37 18.08 11.09
CA ASP A 181 6.85 19.43 10.82
C ASP A 181 5.89 19.91 11.93
N ARG A 182 5.57 19.08 12.92
CA ARG A 182 4.67 19.36 14.06
C ARG A 182 3.25 19.79 13.65
N ILE A 183 2.74 19.19 12.59
CA ILE A 183 1.37 19.48 12.09
C ILE A 183 0.39 18.34 12.32
N GLY A 184 0.86 17.24 12.86
CA GLY A 184 0.04 16.06 13.15
C GLY A 184 0.78 15.01 13.96
N PHE A 185 0.06 13.97 14.30
CA PHE A 185 0.55 12.82 15.05
C PHE A 185 0.06 11.50 14.44
N THR A 186 0.83 10.43 14.59
CA THR A 186 0.43 9.08 14.16
C THR A 186 -0.58 8.52 15.17
N ALA A 187 -1.83 8.34 14.73
CA ALA A 187 -2.88 7.72 15.54
C ALA A 187 -2.83 6.19 15.47
N ALA A 188 -2.45 5.65 14.31
CA ALA A 188 -2.22 4.22 14.10
C ALA A 188 -1.24 4.02 12.95
N THR A 189 -0.42 2.98 13.04
CA THR A 189 0.28 2.44 11.88
C THR A 189 -0.62 1.46 11.14
N SER A 190 -0.35 1.18 9.87
CA SER A 190 -1.15 0.20 9.13
C SER A 190 -0.94 -1.24 9.66
N GLN A 191 0.23 -1.52 10.22
CA GLN A 191 0.51 -2.79 10.89
C GLN A 191 -0.23 -2.95 12.23
N ASP A 192 -0.68 -1.86 12.87
CA ASP A 192 -1.62 -1.93 14.00
C ASP A 192 -3.00 -2.43 13.53
N ILE A 193 -3.36 -2.15 12.25
CA ILE A 193 -4.63 -2.59 11.67
C ILE A 193 -4.53 -4.05 11.21
N TRP A 194 -3.49 -4.37 10.48
CA TRP A 194 -3.21 -5.72 9.98
C TRP A 194 -1.69 -5.97 9.96
N PRO A 195 -1.12 -6.67 10.95
CA PRO A 195 0.29 -7.03 10.95
C PRO A 195 0.70 -7.82 9.70
N GLU A 196 1.82 -7.45 9.09
CA GLU A 196 2.34 -8.08 7.86
C GLU A 196 1.38 -7.98 6.64
N HIS A 197 0.55 -6.94 6.60
CA HIS A 197 -0.33 -6.73 5.44
C HIS A 197 0.46 -6.51 4.14
N PRO A 198 -0.08 -6.92 2.99
CA PRO A 198 0.50 -6.57 1.70
C PRO A 198 0.30 -5.09 1.42
N GLU A 199 1.22 -4.45 0.69
CA GLU A 199 1.05 -3.03 0.38
C GLU A 199 1.17 -2.78 -1.12
N LYS A 200 2.32 -2.40 -1.64
CA LYS A 200 2.47 -2.16 -3.08
C LYS A 200 2.76 -3.45 -3.83
N VAL A 201 2.32 -3.45 -5.07
CA VAL A 201 2.59 -4.54 -6.00
C VAL A 201 3.28 -4.02 -7.26
N LEU A 202 3.96 -4.92 -7.95
CA LEU A 202 4.40 -4.71 -9.32
C LEU A 202 3.25 -5.09 -10.24
N GLY A 203 2.49 -4.09 -10.68
CA GLY A 203 1.35 -4.27 -11.55
C GLY A 203 1.66 -3.95 -13.01
N THR A 204 1.04 -4.68 -13.91
CA THR A 204 1.10 -4.44 -15.35
C THR A 204 -0.17 -4.92 -16.05
N ARG A 205 -0.31 -4.65 -17.34
CA ARG A 205 -1.35 -5.26 -18.15
C ARG A 205 -1.03 -6.73 -18.44
N ARG A 206 -2.05 -7.57 -18.45
CA ARG A 206 -1.89 -9.02 -18.72
C ARG A 206 -1.35 -9.28 -20.11
N ASP A 207 -1.84 -8.58 -21.14
CA ASP A 207 -1.38 -8.69 -22.52
C ASP A 207 0.11 -8.31 -22.68
N TRP A 208 0.61 -7.40 -21.85
CA TRP A 208 2.03 -7.06 -21.84
C TRP A 208 2.89 -8.25 -21.35
N VAL A 209 2.45 -8.93 -20.29
CA VAL A 209 3.14 -10.13 -19.77
C VAL A 209 3.19 -11.24 -20.81
N GLU A 210 2.06 -11.47 -21.48
CA GLU A 210 1.94 -12.51 -22.52
C GLU A 210 2.86 -12.25 -23.73
N ARG A 211 3.01 -10.97 -24.11
CA ARG A 211 3.92 -10.58 -25.19
C ARG A 211 5.38 -10.49 -24.77
N ASN A 212 5.67 -10.31 -23.47
CA ASN A 212 7.01 -10.08 -22.95
C ASN A 212 7.36 -10.98 -21.74
N PRO A 213 7.17 -12.30 -21.81
CA PRO A 213 7.30 -13.18 -20.65
C PRO A 213 8.71 -13.18 -20.05
N ASN A 214 9.75 -13.12 -20.88
CA ASN A 214 11.13 -13.06 -20.42
C ASN A 214 11.47 -11.74 -19.74
N THR A 215 10.95 -10.62 -20.25
CA THR A 215 11.15 -9.29 -19.65
C THR A 215 10.41 -9.19 -18.31
N ALA A 216 9.20 -9.73 -18.21
CA ALA A 216 8.43 -9.79 -16.96
C ALA A 216 9.19 -10.60 -15.90
N ARG A 217 9.71 -11.77 -16.24
CA ARG A 217 10.55 -12.59 -15.37
C ARG A 217 11.81 -11.85 -14.92
N ALA A 218 12.53 -11.21 -15.85
CA ALA A 218 13.75 -10.46 -15.56
C ALA A 218 13.50 -9.28 -14.62
N LEU A 219 12.40 -8.55 -14.81
CA LEU A 219 12.01 -7.46 -13.93
C LEU A 219 11.72 -7.95 -12.52
N VAL A 220 10.93 -9.01 -12.36
CA VAL A 220 10.63 -9.59 -11.04
C VAL A 220 11.92 -10.08 -10.37
N ALA A 221 12.82 -10.75 -11.09
CA ALA A 221 14.10 -11.22 -10.55
C ALA A 221 14.98 -10.05 -10.07
N ALA A 222 15.08 -8.98 -10.85
CA ALA A 222 15.84 -7.78 -10.46
C ALA A 222 15.29 -7.13 -9.18
N LEU A 223 13.96 -7.07 -9.04
CA LEU A 223 13.31 -6.50 -7.85
C LEU A 223 13.42 -7.42 -6.63
N MET A 224 13.38 -8.74 -6.79
CA MET A 224 13.66 -9.69 -5.71
C MET A 224 15.08 -9.53 -5.16
N GLU A 225 16.08 -9.37 -6.04
CA GLU A 225 17.45 -9.08 -5.61
C GLU A 225 17.55 -7.76 -4.85
N ALA A 226 16.86 -6.74 -5.34
CA ALA A 226 16.80 -5.44 -4.66
C ALA A 226 16.16 -5.56 -3.26
N GLN A 227 15.05 -6.25 -3.13
CA GLN A 227 14.40 -6.49 -1.84
C GLN A 227 15.33 -7.24 -0.87
N ARG A 228 15.99 -8.30 -1.35
CA ARG A 228 16.96 -9.07 -0.57
C ARG A 228 18.14 -8.21 -0.13
N TRP A 229 18.66 -7.39 -1.02
CA TRP A 229 19.76 -6.48 -0.73
C TRP A 229 19.39 -5.42 0.30
N ILE A 230 18.23 -4.78 0.19
CA ILE A 230 17.74 -3.77 1.16
C ILE A 230 17.68 -4.38 2.57
N ALA A 231 17.15 -5.59 2.69
CA ALA A 231 16.91 -6.24 3.98
C ALA A 231 18.14 -6.95 4.54
N ALA A 232 19.26 -7.00 3.81
CA ALA A 232 20.45 -7.76 4.21
C ALA A 232 21.18 -7.13 5.41
N SER A 233 21.11 -5.81 5.58
CA SER A 233 21.69 -5.12 6.73
C SER A 233 21.05 -3.75 6.98
N PRO A 234 21.17 -3.21 8.22
CA PRO A 234 20.76 -1.84 8.50
C PRO A 234 21.49 -0.80 7.66
N GLU A 235 22.74 -1.07 7.27
CA GLU A 235 23.55 -0.19 6.41
C GLU A 235 22.97 -0.09 5.01
N ASN A 236 22.52 -1.20 4.44
CA ASN A 236 21.84 -1.24 3.15
C ASN A 236 20.48 -0.48 3.22
N THR A 237 19.76 -0.62 4.32
CA THR A 237 18.54 0.16 4.57
C THR A 237 18.84 1.66 4.64
N ARG A 238 19.91 2.09 5.33
CA ARG A 238 20.35 3.50 5.35
C ARG A 238 20.81 4.00 3.99
N GLU A 239 21.56 3.18 3.24
CA GLU A 239 21.94 3.53 1.87
C GLU A 239 20.72 3.72 0.98
N THR A 240 19.73 2.85 1.13
CA THR A 240 18.44 2.96 0.43
C THR A 240 17.74 4.29 0.78
N ALA A 241 17.67 4.66 2.07
CA ALA A 241 17.09 5.94 2.49
C ALA A 241 17.80 7.14 1.86
N ARG A 242 19.15 7.15 1.84
CA ARG A 242 19.96 8.19 1.18
C ARG A 242 19.68 8.29 -0.32
N LEU A 243 19.54 7.15 -1.00
CA LEU A 243 19.20 7.12 -2.43
C LEU A 243 17.80 7.70 -2.67
N LEU A 244 16.81 7.25 -1.90
CA LEU A 244 15.43 7.69 -2.01
C LEU A 244 15.26 9.18 -1.71
N ALA A 245 16.05 9.76 -0.82
CA ALA A 245 16.00 11.19 -0.49
C ALA A 245 16.33 12.10 -1.68
N ARG A 246 17.05 11.61 -2.69
CA ARG A 246 17.50 12.39 -3.85
C ARG A 246 16.34 12.90 -4.70
N ARG A 247 16.60 14.00 -5.45
CA ARG A 247 15.63 14.67 -6.33
C ARG A 247 14.97 13.75 -7.37
N GLY A 248 15.71 12.77 -7.89
CA GLY A 248 15.20 11.80 -8.88
C GLY A 248 14.13 10.86 -8.30
N TRP A 249 14.12 10.66 -6.98
CA TRP A 249 13.18 9.77 -6.28
C TRP A 249 12.15 10.56 -5.49
N LEU A 250 12.30 10.69 -4.17
CA LEU A 250 11.30 11.32 -3.32
C LEU A 250 11.49 12.84 -3.18
N ASN A 251 12.73 13.33 -3.34
CA ASN A 251 13.07 14.74 -3.12
C ASN A 251 12.67 15.21 -1.72
N THR A 252 13.19 14.53 -0.70
CA THR A 252 12.85 14.76 0.71
C THR A 252 14.08 14.67 1.60
N LYS A 253 13.97 14.98 2.88
CA LYS A 253 15.08 14.83 3.83
C LYS A 253 15.24 13.35 4.20
N GLU A 254 16.49 12.88 4.27
CA GLU A 254 16.82 11.51 4.67
C GLU A 254 16.25 11.13 6.04
N GLN A 255 16.24 12.07 6.98
CA GLN A 255 15.71 11.85 8.33
C GLN A 255 14.22 11.45 8.37
N TYR A 256 13.43 11.77 7.32
CA TYR A 256 12.02 11.36 7.24
C TYR A 256 11.86 9.91 6.77
N LEU A 257 12.93 9.31 6.25
CA LEU A 257 12.95 7.96 5.69
C LEU A 257 13.59 6.95 6.64
N THR A 258 14.77 7.29 7.15
CA THR A 258 15.68 6.32 7.80
C THR A 258 15.03 5.65 9.01
N GLY A 259 14.46 6.41 9.93
CA GLY A 259 13.86 5.83 11.15
C GLY A 259 12.75 4.83 10.82
N ARG A 260 11.77 5.23 10.02
CA ARG A 260 10.64 4.36 9.64
C ARG A 260 11.09 3.09 8.89
N MET A 261 12.11 3.20 8.03
CA MET A 261 12.67 2.03 7.33
C MET A 261 13.42 1.08 8.27
N LEU A 262 14.00 1.60 9.36
CA LEU A 262 14.65 0.79 10.40
C LEU A 262 13.67 0.32 11.49
N GLY A 263 12.38 0.66 11.38
CA GLY A 263 11.38 0.30 12.38
C GLY A 263 11.35 1.22 13.60
N GLU A 264 12.06 2.35 13.55
CA GLU A 264 12.05 3.37 14.61
C GLU A 264 10.88 4.32 14.40
N TYR A 265 9.93 4.26 15.30
CA TYR A 265 8.69 5.03 15.21
C TYR A 265 8.61 6.09 16.31
N ASP A 266 8.02 7.23 15.95
CA ASP A 266 7.62 8.33 16.84
C ASP A 266 6.19 8.69 16.44
N ASN A 267 5.29 8.77 17.43
CA ASN A 267 3.90 9.14 17.15
C ASN A 267 3.65 10.67 17.21
N GLY A 268 4.65 11.46 17.58
CA GLY A 268 4.50 12.92 17.72
C GLY A 268 3.83 13.36 19.02
N LEU A 269 3.42 12.41 19.89
CA LEU A 269 2.81 12.64 21.20
C LEU A 269 3.73 12.19 22.35
N GLY A 270 5.03 12.00 22.09
CA GLY A 270 6.02 11.58 23.08
C GLY A 270 6.26 10.05 23.16
N ARG A 271 5.46 9.24 22.46
CA ARG A 271 5.71 7.80 22.38
C ARG A 271 6.70 7.50 21.24
N ARG A 272 7.80 6.83 21.60
CA ARG A 272 8.78 6.27 20.66
C ARG A 272 8.92 4.77 20.88
N TRP A 273 9.05 4.00 19.80
CA TRP A 273 9.19 2.55 19.91
C TRP A 273 9.93 1.95 18.70
N GLN A 274 10.51 0.77 18.92
CA GLN A 274 10.92 -0.12 17.84
C GLN A 274 9.72 -0.97 17.48
N ASP A 275 9.28 -0.88 16.23
CA ASP A 275 8.10 -1.62 15.77
C ASP A 275 8.45 -3.09 15.49
N ALA A 276 7.59 -4.00 15.93
CA ALA A 276 7.75 -5.43 15.69
C ALA A 276 7.48 -5.81 14.23
N HIS A 277 6.67 -4.98 13.54
CA HIS A 277 6.26 -5.17 12.15
C HIS A 277 6.59 -3.94 11.29
N PRO A 278 7.89 -3.57 11.16
CA PRO A 278 8.27 -2.41 10.36
C PRO A 278 7.95 -2.62 8.88
N MET A 279 8.17 -1.58 8.06
CA MET A 279 8.18 -1.75 6.60
C MET A 279 9.17 -2.86 6.22
N ARG A 280 8.70 -3.86 5.51
CA ARG A 280 9.47 -5.07 5.22
C ARG A 280 9.53 -5.33 3.72
N PHE A 281 10.74 -5.58 3.21
CA PHE A 281 10.98 -5.85 1.79
C PHE A 281 11.31 -7.32 1.50
N TRP A 282 11.80 -8.07 2.50
CA TRP A 282 12.22 -9.46 2.35
C TRP A 282 11.59 -10.34 3.43
N ALA A 283 11.87 -11.48 3.65
CA ALA A 283 11.62 -12.54 4.59
C ALA A 283 11.74 -13.86 3.82
N GLY A 284 12.96 -14.19 3.39
CA GLY A 284 13.18 -15.41 2.59
C GLY A 284 12.45 -15.46 1.24
N GLY A 285 11.93 -14.31 0.75
CA GLY A 285 11.11 -14.21 -0.46
C GLY A 285 9.60 -14.14 -0.21
N GLU A 286 9.12 -14.43 1.00
CA GLU A 286 7.69 -14.43 1.32
C GLU A 286 7.00 -13.09 1.12
N VAL A 287 7.73 -11.96 1.33
CA VAL A 287 7.18 -10.62 1.08
C VAL A 287 6.79 -10.45 -0.37
N SER A 288 7.64 -10.93 -1.28
CA SER A 288 7.43 -10.77 -2.73
C SER A 288 6.35 -11.69 -3.31
N PHE A 289 5.99 -12.77 -2.58
CA PHE A 289 5.02 -13.75 -3.08
C PHE A 289 3.62 -13.14 -3.21
N PRO A 290 2.96 -13.26 -4.37
CA PRO A 290 1.62 -12.70 -4.59
C PRO A 290 0.55 -13.66 -4.03
N TRP A 291 0.33 -13.62 -2.72
CA TRP A 291 -0.65 -14.45 -2.02
C TRP A 291 -2.07 -14.22 -2.55
N LEU A 292 -2.80 -15.31 -2.85
CA LEU A 292 -4.17 -15.19 -3.34
C LEU A 292 -5.10 -14.60 -2.27
N SER A 293 -4.92 -15.03 -1.01
CA SER A 293 -5.71 -14.48 0.10
C SER A 293 -5.57 -12.98 0.26
N ASP A 294 -4.39 -12.40 -0.05
CA ASP A 294 -4.18 -10.96 0.04
C ASP A 294 -5.06 -10.21 -0.99
N GLY A 295 -5.08 -10.66 -2.23
CA GLY A 295 -5.95 -10.10 -3.26
C GLY A 295 -7.43 -10.28 -2.97
N MET A 296 -7.81 -11.46 -2.48
CA MET A 296 -9.20 -11.75 -2.08
C MET A 296 -9.69 -10.84 -0.96
N TRP A 297 -8.80 -10.45 -0.02
CA TRP A 297 -9.16 -9.51 1.04
C TRP A 297 -9.62 -8.15 0.48
N PHE A 298 -8.94 -7.59 -0.51
CA PHE A 298 -9.36 -6.34 -1.16
C PHE A 298 -10.74 -6.49 -1.82
N LEU A 299 -11.03 -7.63 -2.44
CA LEU A 299 -12.36 -7.90 -3.00
C LEU A 299 -13.44 -7.91 -1.93
N THR A 300 -13.17 -8.47 -0.74
CA THR A 300 -14.11 -8.44 0.39
C THR A 300 -14.37 -7.01 0.86
N GLN A 301 -13.36 -6.17 0.92
CA GLN A 301 -13.52 -4.77 1.28
C GLN A 301 -14.27 -3.99 0.19
N PHE A 302 -14.06 -4.29 -1.08
CA PHE A 302 -14.87 -3.69 -2.16
C PHE A 302 -16.34 -4.05 -2.04
N ARG A 303 -16.67 -5.27 -1.63
CA ARG A 303 -18.04 -5.68 -1.27
C ARG A 303 -18.57 -4.93 -0.06
N ARG A 304 -17.82 -4.93 1.03
CA ARG A 304 -18.16 -4.24 2.29
C ARG A 304 -18.50 -2.76 2.05
N TRP A 305 -17.70 -2.09 1.22
CA TRP A 305 -17.83 -0.65 0.98
C TRP A 305 -18.69 -0.28 -0.24
N GLY A 306 -19.39 -1.25 -0.83
CA GLY A 306 -20.32 -1.02 -1.95
C GLY A 306 -19.64 -0.65 -3.28
N LEU A 307 -18.35 -0.87 -3.40
CA LEU A 307 -17.62 -0.69 -4.66
C LEU A 307 -17.91 -1.83 -5.66
N LEU A 308 -18.27 -2.99 -5.15
CA LEU A 308 -18.81 -4.13 -5.91
C LEU A 308 -20.23 -4.43 -5.46
N LYS A 309 -21.17 -4.38 -6.40
CA LYS A 309 -22.59 -4.68 -6.12
C LYS A 309 -22.89 -6.16 -5.91
N GLN A 310 -22.12 -7.02 -6.59
CA GLN A 310 -22.27 -8.47 -6.53
C GLN A 310 -20.98 -9.12 -6.04
N ALA A 311 -21.12 -10.28 -5.39
CA ALA A 311 -19.97 -11.09 -5.02
C ALA A 311 -19.26 -11.59 -6.28
N PRO A 312 -17.96 -11.34 -6.44
CA PRO A 312 -17.19 -11.97 -7.51
C PRO A 312 -16.86 -13.41 -7.14
N ASP A 313 -16.39 -14.18 -8.11
CA ASP A 313 -15.61 -15.38 -7.78
C ASP A 313 -14.24 -14.95 -7.27
N TYR A 314 -14.12 -14.82 -5.94
CA TYR A 314 -12.96 -14.27 -5.26
C TYR A 314 -11.65 -15.00 -5.62
N LEU A 315 -11.70 -16.34 -5.62
CA LEU A 315 -10.52 -17.16 -5.91
C LEU A 315 -10.16 -17.11 -7.39
N ALA A 316 -11.13 -17.18 -8.29
CA ALA A 316 -10.87 -17.10 -9.72
C ALA A 316 -10.30 -15.73 -10.13
N VAL A 317 -10.82 -14.63 -9.54
CA VAL A 317 -10.29 -13.29 -9.78
C VAL A 317 -8.84 -13.17 -9.28
N ALA A 318 -8.57 -13.59 -8.04
CA ALA A 318 -7.22 -13.53 -7.48
C ALA A 318 -6.23 -14.41 -8.26
N SER A 319 -6.64 -15.62 -8.65
CA SER A 319 -5.81 -16.56 -9.43
C SER A 319 -5.49 -16.06 -10.84
N ARG A 320 -6.40 -15.28 -11.43
CA ARG A 320 -6.21 -14.70 -12.75
C ARG A 320 -5.27 -13.50 -12.75
N ILE A 321 -5.30 -12.70 -11.66
CA ILE A 321 -4.50 -11.49 -11.53
C ILE A 321 -3.10 -11.80 -11.02
N ASN A 322 -2.96 -12.64 -9.98
CA ASN A 322 -1.69 -12.92 -9.32
C ASN A 322 -0.89 -13.95 -10.13
N ARG A 323 0.15 -13.50 -10.80
CA ARG A 323 1.00 -14.30 -11.70
C ARG A 323 2.08 -15.06 -10.92
N ILE A 324 1.64 -16.05 -10.15
CA ILE A 324 2.53 -16.93 -9.38
C ILE A 324 3.52 -17.66 -10.30
N ASP A 325 3.13 -17.98 -11.53
CA ASP A 325 3.98 -18.57 -12.54
C ASP A 325 5.20 -17.70 -12.89
N VAL A 326 4.98 -16.40 -13.10
CA VAL A 326 6.06 -15.42 -13.37
C VAL A 326 6.96 -15.27 -12.16
N TRP A 327 6.37 -15.18 -10.95
CA TRP A 327 7.11 -15.10 -9.70
C TRP A 327 8.01 -16.34 -9.50
N GLN A 328 7.49 -17.56 -9.73
CA GLN A 328 8.24 -18.81 -9.57
C GLN A 328 9.42 -18.89 -10.56
N ALA A 329 9.19 -18.51 -11.83
CA ALA A 329 10.26 -18.48 -12.82
C ALA A 329 11.36 -17.45 -12.47
N ALA A 330 11.00 -16.30 -11.88
CA ALA A 330 11.96 -15.32 -11.40
C ALA A 330 12.71 -15.81 -10.16
N ALA A 331 12.03 -16.43 -9.21
CA ALA A 331 12.63 -17.00 -7.99
C ALA A 331 13.68 -18.07 -8.33
N GLN A 332 13.41 -18.91 -9.33
CA GLN A 332 14.39 -19.87 -9.85
C GLN A 332 15.62 -19.18 -10.45
N ALA A 333 15.42 -18.10 -11.20
CA ALA A 333 16.53 -17.35 -11.80
C ALA A 333 17.42 -16.65 -10.75
N VAL A 334 16.82 -16.14 -9.67
CA VAL A 334 17.55 -15.54 -8.53
C VAL A 334 18.27 -16.59 -7.72
N GLY A 335 17.68 -17.75 -7.53
CA GLY A 335 18.19 -18.86 -6.73
C GLY A 335 18.01 -18.66 -5.21
N GLY A 336 17.92 -19.78 -4.49
CA GLY A 336 17.78 -19.78 -3.04
C GLY A 336 16.43 -19.28 -2.51
N ILE A 337 15.40 -19.24 -3.36
CA ILE A 337 14.04 -18.83 -3.00
C ILE A 337 13.10 -20.00 -3.29
N SER A 338 12.40 -20.48 -2.26
CA SER A 338 11.37 -21.51 -2.43
C SER A 338 9.98 -20.89 -2.44
N ALA A 339 9.15 -21.31 -3.36
CA ALA A 339 7.74 -20.92 -3.35
C ALA A 339 7.06 -21.52 -2.11
N PRO A 340 6.16 -20.77 -1.44
CA PRO A 340 5.34 -21.34 -0.38
C PRO A 340 4.55 -22.55 -0.87
N ALA A 341 4.43 -23.57 -0.02
CA ALA A 341 3.66 -24.79 -0.34
C ALA A 341 2.16 -24.51 -0.53
N VAL A 342 1.66 -23.47 0.11
CA VAL A 342 0.28 -23.01 0.02
C VAL A 342 0.22 -21.64 -0.64
N ARG A 343 -0.94 -21.30 -1.22
CA ARG A 343 -1.16 -20.00 -1.90
C ARG A 343 -1.98 -19.02 -1.06
N MET A 344 -2.49 -19.49 0.07
CA MET A 344 -3.26 -18.72 1.03
C MET A 344 -2.46 -18.56 2.32
N ARG A 345 -2.60 -17.43 2.96
CA ARG A 345 -2.08 -17.18 4.31
C ARG A 345 -3.18 -16.71 5.24
N SER A 346 -3.02 -16.96 6.54
CA SER A 346 -3.93 -16.49 7.58
C SER A 346 -3.34 -15.26 8.26
N SER A 347 -4.23 -14.35 8.67
CA SER A 347 -3.87 -13.13 9.39
C SER A 347 -4.99 -12.77 10.37
N THR A 348 -4.63 -12.12 11.49
CA THR A 348 -5.58 -11.56 12.44
C THR A 348 -5.51 -10.04 12.36
N LEU A 349 -6.65 -9.37 12.20
CA LEU A 349 -6.74 -7.92 12.12
C LEU A 349 -6.98 -7.31 13.51
N MET A 350 -6.93 -5.98 13.61
CA MET A 350 -7.00 -5.23 14.87
C MET A 350 -8.24 -5.47 15.73
N ASP A 351 -9.34 -5.89 15.13
CA ASP A 351 -10.61 -6.22 15.79
C ASP A 351 -10.74 -7.70 16.17
N GLY A 352 -9.64 -8.45 16.04
CA GLY A 352 -9.61 -9.90 16.30
C GLY A 352 -10.15 -10.75 15.17
N THR A 353 -10.61 -10.15 14.07
CA THR A 353 -11.13 -10.88 12.92
C THR A 353 -10.00 -11.64 12.21
N VAL A 354 -10.22 -12.93 11.98
CA VAL A 354 -9.27 -13.79 11.25
C VAL A 354 -9.61 -13.80 9.77
N TRP A 355 -8.63 -13.48 8.95
CA TRP A 355 -8.71 -13.60 7.50
C TRP A 355 -7.79 -14.72 6.99
N ASN A 356 -8.35 -15.70 6.29
CA ASN A 356 -7.61 -16.82 5.69
C ASN A 356 -8.08 -17.17 4.26
N GLY A 357 -9.06 -16.44 3.73
CA GLY A 357 -9.61 -16.66 2.39
C GLY A 357 -10.64 -17.78 2.27
N SER A 358 -11.02 -18.48 3.35
CA SER A 358 -11.92 -19.65 3.28
C SER A 358 -13.39 -19.27 3.01
N ASP A 359 -13.86 -18.16 3.57
CA ASP A 359 -15.23 -17.65 3.38
C ASP A 359 -15.22 -16.13 3.11
N PRO A 360 -14.89 -15.71 1.89
CA PRO A 360 -14.73 -14.29 1.59
C PRO A 360 -16.05 -13.51 1.63
N GLU A 361 -17.18 -14.11 1.24
CA GLU A 361 -18.46 -13.41 1.27
C GLU A 361 -19.01 -13.29 2.70
N GLY A 362 -18.90 -14.35 3.52
CA GLY A 362 -19.21 -14.29 4.95
C GLY A 362 -18.34 -13.24 5.66
N TYR A 363 -17.04 -13.20 5.35
CA TYR A 363 -16.14 -12.18 5.86
C TYR A 363 -16.58 -10.76 5.47
N ALA A 364 -16.98 -10.53 4.23
CA ALA A 364 -17.44 -9.21 3.79
C ALA A 364 -18.71 -8.74 4.50
N ARG A 365 -19.59 -9.68 4.88
CA ARG A 365 -20.91 -9.39 5.46
C ARG A 365 -20.95 -9.32 6.98
N HIS A 366 -19.97 -9.84 7.69
CA HIS A 366 -20.04 -9.94 9.15
C HIS A 366 -19.88 -8.59 9.87
N PHE A 367 -19.34 -7.58 9.21
CA PHE A 367 -19.10 -6.26 9.81
C PHE A 367 -20.40 -5.48 10.02
N SER A 368 -20.55 -4.85 11.20
CA SER A 368 -21.70 -4.00 11.52
C SER A 368 -21.76 -2.73 10.66
N ILE A 369 -20.59 -2.14 10.36
CA ILE A 369 -20.50 -0.99 9.46
C ILE A 369 -20.09 -1.47 8.08
N GLN A 370 -21.03 -1.34 7.17
CA GLN A 370 -20.89 -1.67 5.75
C GLN A 370 -21.87 -0.82 4.94
N ARG A 371 -21.53 -0.53 3.70
CA ARG A 371 -22.41 0.19 2.79
C ARG A 371 -23.41 -0.79 2.16
N LYS A 372 -24.65 -0.78 2.63
CA LYS A 372 -25.73 -1.57 2.05
C LYS A 372 -26.04 -1.02 0.66
N GLY A 373 -25.80 -1.81 -0.37
CA GLY A 373 -26.24 -1.68 -1.75
C GLY A 373 -26.33 -0.25 -2.31
N ALA A 374 -25.26 0.26 -2.90
CA ALA A 374 -25.37 1.35 -3.87
C ALA A 374 -25.64 0.77 -5.26
#